data_4a6831f696a37cb08650ceceec09d575
#
_entry.id   4a6831f696a37cb08650ceceec09d575
#
_cell.length_a   1.000
_cell.length_b   1.000
_cell.length_c   1.000
_cell.angle_alpha   90.00
_cell.angle_beta   90.00
_cell.angle_gamma   90.00
#
_symmetry.space_group_name_H-M   'P 1'
#
loop_
_entity.id
_entity.type
_entity.pdbx_description
1 polymer ?
#
loop_
_entity_poly.entity_id
_entity_poly.type
_entity_poly.pdbx_seq_one_letter_code
_entity_poly.pdbx_strand_id
1 'polypeptide(L)'
;PKNGSRLAEIHNQIVYREHELMGLIQENEEPRNHQFARPVKSGMFADGYGAAAYFSGFKGWINPTDFGFWGLAHELGHNNQIAPGFKWSGCGETTNNIYSTWVQHKVGAADAFGNGKHTLEDEKTGIDDYKGLRGGRFEAYMEQGVRMGKSWQLQDGPDYYGNAFNTKTVTGVDENGNSIGTVTTQSRNFDHFVKVIPFWQIILWSEEVGACPGTIGRLITSYRRGFDTAKFNTNGKQQVEMMKRLCDAAGYNLLPFLTKAGLARPIKQYVEDYSAGWNIITQAMLDELTAYVEAKNYPEPPAALNYINAYNWTRFRDRTPLTDAGLGKGCSAPASNRVRVDNNVW
;
A
#
# COMPACT_ATOMS: atom_id res chain seq x y z
N PRO A 1 -7.73 -1.75 -32.28
CA PRO A 1 -7.27 -0.40 -31.88
C PRO A 1 -6.61 0.29 -33.07
N LYS A 2 -6.94 1.57 -33.27
CA LYS A 2 -6.37 2.36 -34.38
C LYS A 2 -4.86 2.66 -34.21
N ASN A 3 -4.29 2.33 -33.06
CA ASN A 3 -2.86 2.55 -32.76
C ASN A 3 -2.32 1.44 -31.83
N GLY A 4 -2.06 0.27 -32.43
CA GLY A 4 -1.57 -0.90 -31.70
C GLY A 4 -0.15 -0.70 -31.11
N SER A 5 0.70 0.07 -31.80
CA SER A 5 2.06 0.35 -31.30
C SER A 5 2.05 1.16 -30.01
N ARG A 6 1.20 2.20 -29.94
CA ARG A 6 1.06 3.00 -28.71
C ARG A 6 0.50 2.19 -27.56
N LEU A 7 -0.46 1.30 -27.83
CA LEU A 7 -1.02 0.41 -26.82
C LEU A 7 0.06 -0.53 -26.26
N ALA A 8 0.86 -1.14 -27.15
CA ALA A 8 1.96 -2.00 -26.74
C ALA A 8 3.00 -1.24 -25.90
N GLU A 9 3.31 0.01 -26.26
CA GLU A 9 4.20 0.87 -25.49
C GLU A 9 3.67 1.13 -24.07
N ILE A 10 2.38 1.46 -23.94
CA ILE A 10 1.72 1.68 -22.63
C ILE A 10 1.79 0.41 -21.77
N HIS A 11 1.43 -0.74 -22.32
CA HIS A 11 1.48 -2.01 -21.61
C HIS A 11 2.91 -2.37 -21.19
N ASN A 12 3.88 -2.15 -22.05
CA ASN A 12 5.29 -2.33 -21.70
C ASN A 12 5.72 -1.41 -20.55
N GLN A 13 5.29 -0.15 -20.55
CA GLN A 13 5.60 0.76 -19.45
C GLN A 13 4.99 0.29 -18.12
N ILE A 14 3.76 -0.25 -18.11
CA ILE A 14 3.15 -0.78 -16.90
C ILE A 14 4.02 -1.91 -16.34
N VAL A 15 4.29 -2.93 -17.14
CA VAL A 15 5.09 -4.09 -16.74
C VAL A 15 6.50 -3.67 -16.30
N TYR A 16 7.15 -2.80 -17.05
CA TYR A 16 8.48 -2.29 -16.73
C TYR A 16 8.50 -1.59 -15.37
N ARG A 17 7.54 -0.71 -15.09
CA ARG A 17 7.49 0.03 -13.82
C ARG A 17 7.21 -0.86 -12.61
N GLU A 18 6.39 -1.89 -12.78
CA GLU A 18 6.18 -2.88 -11.73
C GLU A 18 7.46 -3.67 -11.45
N HIS A 19 8.14 -4.15 -12.49
CA HIS A 19 9.40 -4.90 -12.35
C HIS A 19 10.55 -4.02 -11.83
N GLU A 20 10.58 -2.74 -12.19
CA GLU A 20 11.50 -1.76 -11.62
C GLU A 20 11.31 -1.65 -10.10
N LEU A 21 10.07 -1.47 -9.63
CA LEU A 21 9.77 -1.38 -8.20
C LEU A 21 10.10 -2.67 -7.45
N MET A 22 9.94 -3.82 -8.11
CA MET A 22 10.31 -5.13 -7.56
C MET A 22 11.83 -5.35 -7.45
N GLY A 23 12.65 -4.49 -8.03
CA GLY A 23 14.09 -4.67 -8.10
C GLY A 23 14.57 -5.65 -9.19
N LEU A 24 13.66 -6.19 -10.01
CA LEU A 24 14.02 -7.17 -11.06
C LEU A 24 14.94 -6.59 -12.11
N ILE A 25 14.70 -5.33 -12.50
CA ILE A 25 15.51 -4.64 -13.51
C ILE A 25 16.93 -4.41 -12.98
N GLN A 26 17.05 -3.96 -11.72
CA GLN A 26 18.33 -3.67 -11.07
C GLN A 26 19.16 -4.93 -10.82
N GLU A 27 18.50 -6.04 -10.55
CA GLU A 27 19.14 -7.33 -10.31
C GLU A 27 19.41 -8.13 -11.60
N ASN A 28 19.02 -7.59 -12.76
CA ASN A 28 19.07 -8.27 -14.05
C ASN A 28 18.42 -9.67 -13.99
N GLU A 29 17.34 -9.79 -13.24
CA GLU A 29 16.53 -10.99 -13.20
C GLU A 29 15.52 -10.96 -14.34
N GLU A 30 15.32 -12.11 -15.01
CA GLU A 30 14.32 -12.20 -16.08
C GLU A 30 12.92 -12.03 -15.50
N PRO A 31 12.19 -10.98 -15.91
CA PRO A 31 10.80 -10.85 -15.52
C PRO A 31 9.96 -11.95 -16.18
N ARG A 32 8.75 -12.14 -15.68
CA ARG A 32 7.78 -13.05 -16.30
C ARG A 32 7.61 -12.72 -17.79
N ASN A 33 7.88 -13.69 -18.67
CA ASN A 33 7.93 -13.46 -20.11
C ASN A 33 6.59 -13.10 -20.73
N HIS A 34 5.48 -13.55 -20.15
CA HIS A 34 4.15 -13.33 -20.73
C HIS A 34 3.15 -12.97 -19.65
N GLN A 35 2.64 -11.75 -19.75
CA GLN A 35 1.47 -11.30 -19.01
C GLN A 35 0.39 -10.89 -20.02
N PHE A 36 -0.76 -11.52 -19.94
CA PHE A 36 -1.87 -11.29 -20.86
C PHE A 36 -2.89 -10.34 -20.24
N ALA A 37 -3.39 -9.42 -21.05
CA ALA A 37 -4.63 -8.71 -20.74
C ALA A 37 -5.72 -9.29 -21.64
N ARG A 38 -6.80 -9.83 -21.07
CA ARG A 38 -7.85 -10.51 -21.83
C ARG A 38 -9.26 -10.15 -21.40
N PRO A 39 -10.22 -10.13 -22.35
CA PRO A 39 -11.63 -9.95 -22.01
C PRO A 39 -12.23 -11.23 -21.45
N VAL A 40 -13.11 -11.08 -20.47
CA VAL A 40 -13.89 -12.16 -19.87
C VAL A 40 -15.37 -11.78 -19.80
N LYS A 41 -16.25 -12.75 -19.53
CA LYS A 41 -17.70 -12.52 -19.45
C LYS A 41 -18.07 -11.61 -18.26
N SER A 42 -17.41 -11.77 -17.13
CA SER A 42 -17.71 -11.02 -15.90
C SER A 42 -16.47 -10.93 -15.01
N GLY A 43 -16.45 -9.93 -14.14
CA GLY A 43 -15.37 -9.72 -13.17
C GLY A 43 -14.19 -8.95 -13.74
N MET A 44 -13.32 -8.53 -12.84
CA MET A 44 -11.99 -8.02 -13.08
C MET A 44 -11.11 -8.75 -12.08
N PHE A 45 -10.05 -9.38 -12.54
CA PHE A 45 -9.20 -10.22 -11.68
C PHE A 45 -7.88 -10.57 -12.36
N ALA A 46 -6.92 -10.95 -11.55
CA ALA A 46 -5.69 -11.56 -11.99
C ALA A 46 -5.71 -13.09 -11.80
N ASP A 47 -5.00 -13.79 -12.67
CA ASP A 47 -4.73 -15.23 -12.51
C ASP A 47 -3.31 -15.58 -13.01
N GLY A 48 -3.02 -16.88 -13.08
CA GLY A 48 -1.70 -17.36 -13.51
C GLY A 48 -1.25 -16.90 -14.90
N TYR A 49 -2.16 -16.36 -15.71
CA TYR A 49 -1.90 -15.90 -17.08
C TYR A 49 -1.76 -14.38 -17.19
N GLY A 50 -2.21 -13.62 -16.22
CA GLY A 50 -2.18 -12.15 -16.25
C GLY A 50 -3.49 -11.53 -15.76
N ALA A 51 -3.88 -10.42 -16.37
CA ALA A 51 -5.05 -9.65 -16.01
C ALA A 51 -6.25 -9.96 -16.89
N ALA A 52 -7.45 -10.00 -16.31
CA ALA A 52 -8.70 -10.21 -17.01
C ALA A 52 -9.73 -9.17 -16.60
N ALA A 53 -10.53 -8.68 -17.55
CA ALA A 53 -11.64 -7.79 -17.25
C ALA A 53 -12.86 -8.09 -18.11
N TYR A 54 -14.04 -7.84 -17.56
CA TYR A 54 -15.28 -7.87 -18.35
C TYR A 54 -15.19 -6.88 -19.52
N PHE A 55 -15.96 -7.14 -20.58
CA PHE A 55 -15.72 -6.51 -21.88
C PHE A 55 -15.67 -4.99 -21.89
N SER A 56 -16.50 -4.29 -21.11
CA SER A 56 -16.45 -2.82 -21.05
C SER A 56 -15.24 -2.32 -20.25
N GLY A 57 -14.83 -3.01 -19.20
CA GLY A 57 -13.57 -2.71 -18.46
C GLY A 57 -12.35 -2.93 -19.35
N PHE A 58 -12.31 -4.06 -20.07
CA PHE A 58 -11.24 -4.36 -21.01
C PHE A 58 -11.11 -3.32 -22.13
N LYS A 59 -12.23 -2.75 -22.61
CA LYS A 59 -12.18 -1.62 -23.56
C LYS A 59 -11.38 -0.42 -23.02
N GLY A 60 -11.50 -0.12 -21.73
CA GLY A 60 -10.70 0.92 -21.09
C GLY A 60 -9.21 0.60 -21.13
N TRP A 61 -8.84 -0.66 -20.97
CA TRP A 61 -7.43 -1.10 -21.00
C TRP A 61 -6.79 -1.08 -22.38
N ILE A 62 -7.59 -1.08 -23.45
CA ILE A 62 -7.10 -1.04 -24.83
C ILE A 62 -7.44 0.24 -25.58
N ASN A 63 -7.96 1.25 -24.88
CA ASN A 63 -8.25 2.54 -25.49
C ASN A 63 -7.04 3.48 -25.36
N PRO A 64 -6.35 3.82 -26.46
CA PRO A 64 -5.15 4.64 -26.40
C PRO A 64 -5.42 6.13 -26.14
N THR A 65 -6.67 6.57 -26.16
CA THR A 65 -7.05 7.97 -25.93
C THR A 65 -7.63 8.22 -24.55
N ASP A 66 -8.13 7.18 -23.91
CA ASP A 66 -8.75 7.23 -22.58
C ASP A 66 -8.34 5.98 -21.83
N PHE A 67 -7.07 5.90 -21.52
CA PHE A 67 -6.45 4.69 -21.00
C PHE A 67 -6.53 4.63 -19.48
N GLY A 68 -7.42 3.78 -18.99
CA GLY A 68 -7.55 3.46 -17.58
C GLY A 68 -6.51 2.45 -17.10
N PHE A 69 -5.23 2.81 -17.16
CA PHE A 69 -4.12 1.87 -16.87
C PHE A 69 -4.03 1.46 -15.40
N TRP A 70 -4.63 2.21 -14.49
CA TRP A 70 -4.62 1.83 -13.07
C TRP A 70 -5.22 0.44 -12.85
N GLY A 71 -6.39 0.15 -13.43
CA GLY A 71 -7.02 -1.16 -13.29
C GLY A 71 -6.17 -2.29 -13.84
N LEU A 72 -5.54 -2.10 -14.99
CA LEU A 72 -4.61 -3.08 -15.53
C LEU A 72 -3.39 -3.29 -14.64
N ALA A 73 -2.76 -2.22 -14.18
CA ALA A 73 -1.63 -2.27 -13.25
C ALA A 73 -2.02 -2.89 -11.89
N HIS A 74 -3.23 -2.64 -11.42
CA HIS A 74 -3.77 -3.28 -10.23
C HIS A 74 -3.85 -4.81 -10.37
N GLU A 75 -4.42 -5.29 -11.48
CA GLU A 75 -4.54 -6.72 -11.72
C GLU A 75 -3.18 -7.37 -11.97
N LEU A 76 -2.30 -6.74 -12.74
CA LEU A 76 -0.93 -7.24 -12.91
C LEU A 76 -0.16 -7.21 -11.59
N GLY A 77 -0.39 -6.21 -10.75
CA GLY A 77 0.14 -6.13 -9.40
C GLY A 77 -0.20 -7.36 -8.53
N HIS A 78 -1.38 -7.96 -8.70
CA HIS A 78 -1.72 -9.23 -8.02
C HIS A 78 -0.78 -10.37 -8.40
N ASN A 79 -0.32 -10.42 -9.66
CA ASN A 79 0.65 -11.42 -10.11
C ASN A 79 2.04 -11.20 -9.51
N ASN A 80 2.33 -9.99 -9.06
CA ASN A 80 3.59 -9.59 -8.47
C ASN A 80 3.58 -9.65 -6.93
N GLN A 81 2.43 -9.90 -6.31
CA GLN A 81 2.35 -10.10 -4.87
C GLN A 81 3.07 -11.39 -4.44
N ILE A 82 3.73 -11.33 -3.30
CA ILE A 82 4.41 -12.48 -2.71
C ILE A 82 3.58 -13.04 -1.57
N ALA A 83 2.96 -14.18 -1.83
CA ALA A 83 2.13 -14.90 -0.86
C ALA A 83 2.66 -16.33 -0.67
N PRO A 84 2.84 -16.80 0.57
CA PRO A 84 2.82 -16.02 1.80
C PRO A 84 4.05 -15.11 1.92
N GLY A 85 3.97 -14.11 2.79
CA GLY A 85 5.08 -13.23 3.10
C GLY A 85 4.71 -11.75 3.05
N PHE A 86 4.70 -11.13 1.87
CA PHE A 86 4.29 -9.74 1.69
C PHE A 86 2.80 -9.63 1.27
N LYS A 87 2.04 -10.67 1.51
CA LYS A 87 0.58 -10.70 1.36
C LYS A 87 0.00 -11.63 2.41
N TRP A 88 -0.87 -11.11 3.25
CA TRP A 88 -1.63 -11.83 4.28
C TRP A 88 -3.09 -11.37 4.28
N SER A 89 -3.96 -12.02 5.10
CA SER A 89 -5.38 -11.62 5.18
C SER A 89 -5.53 -10.17 5.64
N GLY A 90 -6.36 -9.42 4.94
CA GLY A 90 -6.58 -8.00 5.18
C GLY A 90 -5.63 -7.07 4.40
N CYS A 91 -4.73 -7.61 3.57
CA CYS A 91 -3.90 -6.81 2.68
C CYS A 91 -3.84 -7.32 1.23
N GLY A 92 -4.76 -8.21 0.86
CA GLY A 92 -4.85 -8.77 -0.47
C GLY A 92 -4.96 -7.71 -1.56
N GLU A 93 -5.79 -6.69 -1.31
CA GLU A 93 -5.99 -5.54 -2.18
C GLU A 93 -5.10 -4.33 -1.81
N THR A 94 -4.15 -4.50 -0.90
CA THR A 94 -3.25 -3.43 -0.48
C THR A 94 -1.90 -3.53 -1.17
N THR A 95 -1.26 -4.70 -1.12
CA THR A 95 0.11 -4.84 -1.62
C THR A 95 0.21 -4.90 -3.14
N ASN A 96 -0.85 -5.29 -3.85
CA ASN A 96 -0.94 -5.12 -5.30
C ASN A 96 -1.04 -3.63 -5.69
N ASN A 97 -1.74 -2.82 -4.89
CA ASN A 97 -1.90 -1.40 -5.14
C ASN A 97 -0.62 -0.56 -4.92
N ILE A 98 0.40 -1.11 -4.30
CA ILE A 98 1.74 -0.51 -4.29
C ILE A 98 2.27 -0.38 -5.72
N TYR A 99 2.09 -1.41 -6.54
CA TYR A 99 2.52 -1.42 -7.94
C TYR A 99 1.70 -0.46 -8.79
N SER A 100 0.37 -0.52 -8.71
CA SER A 100 -0.50 0.36 -9.48
C SER A 100 -0.31 1.84 -9.14
N THR A 101 -0.07 2.15 -7.86
CA THR A 101 0.24 3.53 -7.44
C THR A 101 1.57 4.00 -8.02
N TRP A 102 2.59 3.16 -8.03
CA TRP A 102 3.89 3.47 -8.66
C TRP A 102 3.77 3.67 -10.17
N VAL A 103 3.10 2.75 -10.86
CA VAL A 103 2.84 2.87 -12.30
C VAL A 103 2.12 4.17 -12.60
N GLN A 104 1.08 4.49 -11.86
CA GLN A 104 0.31 5.71 -12.04
C GLN A 104 1.15 6.97 -11.81
N HIS A 105 2.00 6.96 -10.81
CA HIS A 105 2.93 8.05 -10.54
C HIS A 105 3.92 8.27 -11.69
N LYS A 106 4.50 7.20 -12.22
CA LYS A 106 5.52 7.27 -13.26
C LYS A 106 4.95 7.48 -14.66
N VAL A 107 3.89 6.78 -15.02
CA VAL A 107 3.31 6.82 -16.36
C VAL A 107 2.29 7.95 -16.50
N GLY A 108 1.40 8.11 -15.52
CA GLY A 108 0.37 9.14 -15.52
C GLY A 108 0.92 10.55 -15.32
N ALA A 109 2.06 10.70 -14.63
CA ALA A 109 2.71 11.99 -14.44
C ALA A 109 3.37 12.53 -15.72
N ALA A 110 3.66 11.66 -16.68
CA ALA A 110 4.41 12.02 -17.89
C ALA A 110 3.58 12.80 -18.92
N ASP A 111 2.31 13.11 -18.67
CA ASP A 111 1.38 13.76 -19.59
C ASP A 111 1.33 13.11 -21.01
N ALA A 112 2.10 12.02 -21.16
CA ALA A 112 2.28 11.32 -22.41
C ALA A 112 1.00 10.71 -22.96
N PHE A 113 -0.02 10.58 -22.11
CA PHE A 113 -1.26 9.91 -22.43
C PHE A 113 -2.50 10.80 -22.27
N GLY A 114 -2.32 12.09 -21.94
CA GLY A 114 -3.41 13.06 -21.85
C GLY A 114 -4.34 12.84 -20.65
N ASN A 115 -4.00 11.94 -19.73
CA ASN A 115 -4.77 11.70 -18.52
C ASN A 115 -4.16 12.49 -17.37
N GLY A 116 -5.00 13.18 -16.63
CA GLY A 116 -4.58 13.90 -15.43
C GLY A 116 -3.91 12.94 -14.45
N LYS A 117 -2.97 13.49 -13.69
CA LYS A 117 -2.29 12.77 -12.62
C LYS A 117 -3.30 12.35 -11.55
N HIS A 118 -3.58 11.05 -11.46
CA HIS A 118 -4.31 10.46 -10.36
C HIS A 118 -3.33 9.95 -9.31
N THR A 119 -3.45 10.39 -8.08
CA THR A 119 -2.66 9.92 -6.95
C THR A 119 -3.59 9.52 -5.80
N LEU A 120 -3.08 8.82 -4.80
CA LEU A 120 -3.86 8.52 -3.59
C LEU A 120 -4.38 9.79 -2.91
N GLU A 121 -3.64 10.89 -3.05
CA GLU A 121 -4.00 12.20 -2.52
C GLU A 121 -5.12 12.88 -3.31
N ASP A 122 -5.25 12.56 -4.60
CA ASP A 122 -6.28 13.13 -5.48
C ASP A 122 -7.61 12.36 -5.41
N GLU A 123 -7.61 11.17 -4.89
CA GLU A 123 -8.81 10.36 -4.83
C GLU A 123 -9.84 10.96 -3.88
N LYS A 124 -10.72 11.75 -4.49
CA LYS A 124 -11.96 12.15 -3.88
C LYS A 124 -12.97 11.02 -4.01
N THR A 125 -13.62 10.73 -2.93
CA THR A 125 -14.76 9.83 -2.93
C THR A 125 -16.07 10.50 -3.28
N GLY A 126 -16.05 11.77 -3.72
CA GLY A 126 -17.24 12.54 -4.02
C GLY A 126 -18.10 12.90 -2.79
N ILE A 127 -17.63 12.56 -1.58
CA ILE A 127 -18.35 12.77 -0.34
C ILE A 127 -17.55 13.74 0.52
N ASP A 128 -17.86 15.03 0.38
CA ASP A 128 -17.17 16.10 1.11
C ASP A 128 -17.33 16.03 2.63
N ASP A 129 -18.29 15.27 3.13
CA ASP A 129 -18.55 15.09 4.55
C ASP A 129 -19.29 13.79 4.86
N TYR A 130 -18.62 12.67 4.70
CA TYR A 130 -19.19 11.39 5.08
C TYR A 130 -18.82 11.05 6.52
N LYS A 131 -19.80 11.14 7.42
CA LYS A 131 -19.64 10.82 8.85
C LYS A 131 -18.44 11.51 9.51
N GLY A 132 -18.17 12.75 9.11
CA GLY A 132 -17.06 13.55 9.65
C GLY A 132 -15.71 13.27 9.03
N LEU A 133 -15.61 12.38 8.04
CA LEU A 133 -14.40 12.15 7.28
C LEU A 133 -14.43 13.02 6.03
N ARG A 134 -13.66 14.09 6.02
CA ARG A 134 -13.53 15.00 4.90
C ARG A 134 -12.20 14.79 4.21
N GLY A 135 -12.20 14.93 2.89
CA GLY A 135 -11.01 14.80 2.07
C GLY A 135 -10.83 13.39 1.49
N GLY A 136 -9.67 13.18 0.91
CA GLY A 136 -9.31 11.92 0.27
C GLY A 136 -8.79 10.88 1.25
N ARG A 137 -8.30 9.78 0.70
CA ARG A 137 -7.72 8.68 1.47
C ARG A 137 -6.48 9.07 2.25
N PHE A 138 -5.67 9.97 1.71
CA PHE A 138 -4.49 10.47 2.42
C PHE A 138 -4.89 11.20 3.70
N GLU A 139 -5.91 12.06 3.67
CA GLU A 139 -6.42 12.75 4.85
C GLU A 139 -6.99 11.76 5.89
N ALA A 140 -7.70 10.74 5.42
CA ALA A 140 -8.22 9.68 6.27
C ALA A 140 -7.08 8.94 7.01
N TYR A 141 -6.01 8.62 6.31
CA TYR A 141 -4.80 8.03 6.90
C TYR A 141 -4.15 8.97 7.93
N MET A 142 -3.96 10.23 7.58
CA MET A 142 -3.36 11.22 8.49
C MET A 142 -4.17 11.37 9.77
N GLU A 143 -5.48 11.41 9.65
CA GLU A 143 -6.39 11.49 10.79
C GLU A 143 -6.35 10.23 11.65
N GLN A 144 -6.56 9.07 11.05
CA GLN A 144 -6.70 7.81 11.78
C GLN A 144 -5.36 7.21 12.22
N GLY A 145 -4.37 7.21 11.34
CA GLY A 145 -3.03 6.67 11.62
C GLY A 145 -2.22 7.64 12.44
N VAL A 146 -1.86 8.77 11.85
CA VAL A 146 -0.85 9.69 12.42
C VAL A 146 -1.39 10.42 13.66
N ARG A 147 -2.63 10.96 13.61
CA ARG A 147 -3.21 11.72 14.72
C ARG A 147 -3.85 10.84 15.79
N MET A 148 -4.71 9.89 15.40
CA MET A 148 -5.46 9.06 16.36
C MET A 148 -4.70 7.82 16.81
N GLY A 149 -3.67 7.41 16.09
CA GLY A 149 -2.90 6.21 16.40
C GLY A 149 -3.68 4.90 16.23
N LYS A 150 -4.65 4.87 15.33
CA LYS A 150 -5.44 3.67 15.03
C LYS A 150 -4.58 2.61 14.36
N SER A 151 -4.74 1.35 14.74
CA SER A 151 -4.04 0.24 14.08
C SER A 151 -4.30 0.24 12.58
N TRP A 152 -3.28 -0.01 11.80
CA TRP A 152 -3.29 0.05 10.35
C TRP A 152 -4.39 -0.81 9.71
N GLN A 153 -4.61 -2.02 10.22
CA GLN A 153 -5.64 -2.92 9.72
C GLN A 153 -7.07 -2.40 9.89
N LEU A 154 -7.27 -1.43 10.77
CA LEU A 154 -8.58 -0.87 11.11
C LEU A 154 -8.79 0.53 10.53
N GLN A 155 -7.84 1.04 9.75
CA GLN A 155 -7.97 2.36 9.14
C GLN A 155 -8.95 2.31 7.97
N ASP A 156 -9.81 3.29 7.93
CA ASP A 156 -10.87 3.43 6.97
C ASP A 156 -10.64 4.60 6.04
N GLY A 157 -11.07 4.39 4.83
CA GLY A 157 -11.27 5.46 3.87
C GLY A 157 -12.75 5.74 3.65
N PRO A 158 -13.02 6.71 2.79
CA PRO A 158 -14.37 7.14 2.50
C PRO A 158 -15.33 6.03 2.04
N ASP A 159 -14.84 5.02 1.33
CA ASP A 159 -15.68 3.94 0.79
C ASP A 159 -16.26 3.00 1.88
N TYR A 160 -15.53 2.84 2.96
CA TYR A 160 -15.87 1.89 4.03
C TYR A 160 -16.19 2.54 5.37
N TYR A 161 -15.93 3.85 5.47
CA TYR A 161 -16.09 4.57 6.74
C TYR A 161 -17.50 4.49 7.28
N GLY A 162 -17.61 3.98 8.51
CA GLY A 162 -18.87 3.82 9.20
C GLY A 162 -19.76 2.68 8.69
N ASN A 163 -19.25 1.80 7.82
CA ASN A 163 -19.94 0.55 7.54
C ASN A 163 -20.13 -0.26 8.81
N ALA A 164 -21.28 -0.91 8.93
CA ALA A 164 -21.61 -1.72 10.10
C ALA A 164 -20.63 -2.92 10.20
N PHE A 165 -20.28 -3.27 11.43
CA PHE A 165 -19.65 -4.55 11.70
C PHE A 165 -20.64 -5.69 11.57
N ASN A 166 -20.19 -6.79 11.01
CA ASN A 166 -20.91 -8.04 10.94
C ASN A 166 -20.46 -8.94 12.10
N THR A 167 -21.41 -9.53 12.80
CA THR A 167 -21.12 -10.55 13.79
C THR A 167 -20.81 -11.86 13.07
N LYS A 168 -19.67 -12.46 13.38
CA LYS A 168 -19.22 -13.73 12.81
C LYS A 168 -18.84 -14.72 13.88
N THR A 169 -19.17 -15.97 13.64
CA THR A 169 -18.70 -17.10 14.46
C THR A 169 -17.63 -17.82 13.66
N VAL A 170 -16.41 -17.82 14.19
CA VAL A 170 -15.20 -18.32 13.51
C VAL A 170 -14.35 -19.14 14.49
N THR A 171 -13.42 -19.91 13.96
CA THR A 171 -12.38 -20.52 14.80
C THR A 171 -11.49 -19.40 15.37
N GLY A 172 -11.44 -19.32 16.68
CA GLY A 172 -10.50 -18.46 17.39
C GLY A 172 -9.10 -19.08 17.37
N VAL A 173 -8.09 -18.23 17.32
CA VAL A 173 -6.69 -18.66 17.40
C VAL A 173 -5.89 -17.82 18.39
N ASP A 174 -4.81 -18.38 18.90
CA ASP A 174 -3.79 -17.63 19.62
C ASP A 174 -2.83 -16.92 18.64
N GLU A 175 -1.82 -16.24 19.14
CA GLU A 175 -0.79 -15.54 18.35
C GLU A 175 0.11 -16.50 17.55
N ASN A 176 0.11 -17.77 17.89
CA ASN A 176 0.85 -18.83 17.19
C ASN A 176 0.02 -19.54 16.11
N GLY A 177 -1.30 -19.20 16.04
CA GLY A 177 -2.23 -19.81 15.10
C GLY A 177 -2.87 -21.10 15.61
N ASN A 178 -2.66 -21.47 16.88
CA ASN A 178 -3.30 -22.63 17.48
C ASN A 178 -4.76 -22.33 17.78
N SER A 179 -5.65 -23.28 17.48
CA SER A 179 -7.08 -23.14 17.76
C SER A 179 -7.37 -23.03 19.26
N ILE A 180 -8.17 -22.03 19.63
CA ILE A 180 -8.70 -21.86 20.99
C ILE A 180 -10.21 -22.11 21.07
N GLY A 181 -10.74 -22.82 20.08
CA GLY A 181 -12.17 -23.10 19.95
C GLY A 181 -12.92 -22.10 19.10
N THR A 182 -14.25 -22.18 19.17
CA THR A 182 -15.13 -21.27 18.41
C THR A 182 -15.35 -19.99 19.17
N VAL A 183 -15.23 -18.85 18.50
CA VAL A 183 -15.44 -17.52 19.08
C VAL A 183 -16.38 -16.70 18.22
N THR A 184 -17.14 -15.81 18.85
CA THR A 184 -17.94 -14.79 18.16
C THR A 184 -17.15 -13.49 18.15
N THR A 185 -17.02 -12.89 16.97
CA THR A 185 -16.26 -11.65 16.77
C THR A 185 -16.98 -10.70 15.83
N GLN A 186 -16.54 -9.45 15.82
CA GLN A 186 -17.01 -8.42 14.90
C GLN A 186 -15.99 -8.25 13.79
N SER A 187 -16.45 -8.21 12.54
CA SER A 187 -15.59 -8.02 11.39
C SER A 187 -16.27 -7.21 10.28
N ARG A 188 -15.49 -6.58 9.47
CA ARG A 188 -15.89 -5.93 8.22
C ARG A 188 -14.68 -5.69 7.32
N ASN A 189 -14.93 -5.23 6.11
CA ASN A 189 -13.89 -4.73 5.24
C ASN A 189 -13.47 -3.32 5.68
N PHE A 190 -12.19 -3.04 5.47
CA PHE A 190 -11.56 -1.74 5.70
C PHE A 190 -10.94 -1.23 4.40
N ASP A 191 -10.71 0.06 4.29
CA ASP A 191 -10.22 0.67 3.05
C ASP A 191 -8.81 0.17 2.68
N HIS A 192 -8.70 -0.41 1.50
CA HIS A 192 -7.44 -0.96 1.00
C HIS A 192 -6.44 0.13 0.66
N PHE A 193 -6.91 1.26 0.13
CA PHE A 193 -6.07 2.33 -0.38
C PHE A 193 -5.49 3.20 0.74
N VAL A 194 -6.24 3.41 1.82
CA VAL A 194 -5.69 4.05 3.03
C VAL A 194 -4.50 3.24 3.57
N LYS A 195 -4.59 1.91 3.49
CA LYS A 195 -3.52 1.00 3.90
C LYS A 195 -2.29 1.05 2.97
N VAL A 196 -2.42 1.49 1.73
CA VAL A 196 -1.28 1.66 0.80
C VAL A 196 -0.41 2.85 1.21
N ILE A 197 -0.97 3.88 1.84
CA ILE A 197 -0.31 5.17 2.05
C ILE A 197 1.03 5.07 2.79
N PRO A 198 1.21 4.31 3.88
CA PRO A 198 2.52 4.18 4.50
C PRO A 198 3.60 3.64 3.56
N PHE A 199 3.24 2.67 2.73
CA PHE A 199 4.16 2.13 1.72
C PHE A 199 4.46 3.16 0.63
N TRP A 200 3.44 3.92 0.22
CA TRP A 200 3.58 5.01 -0.72
C TRP A 200 4.52 6.11 -0.21
N GLN A 201 4.43 6.47 1.06
CA GLN A 201 5.34 7.41 1.70
C GLN A 201 6.79 6.91 1.69
N ILE A 202 7.01 5.62 1.96
CA ILE A 202 8.34 5.01 1.88
C ILE A 202 8.85 5.01 0.45
N ILE A 203 8.00 4.71 -0.54
CA ILE A 203 8.39 4.75 -1.96
C ILE A 203 8.81 6.16 -2.38
N LEU A 204 8.02 7.16 -2.06
CA LEU A 204 8.37 8.55 -2.39
C LEU A 204 9.68 8.96 -1.73
N TRP A 205 9.89 8.59 -0.48
CA TRP A 205 11.10 8.91 0.25
C TRP A 205 12.31 8.14 -0.27
N SER A 206 12.17 6.85 -0.56
CA SER A 206 13.28 6.05 -1.07
C SER A 206 13.62 6.39 -2.51
N GLU A 207 12.64 6.45 -3.41
CA GLU A 207 12.86 6.55 -4.85
C GLU A 207 12.91 8.00 -5.35
N GLU A 208 11.94 8.84 -4.97
CA GLU A 208 11.84 10.20 -5.50
C GLU A 208 12.74 11.19 -4.74
N VAL A 209 12.84 11.06 -3.44
CA VAL A 209 13.80 11.84 -2.62
C VAL A 209 15.21 11.26 -2.75
N GLY A 210 15.33 9.97 -3.02
CA GLY A 210 16.61 9.27 -3.18
C GLY A 210 17.30 8.96 -1.85
N ALA A 211 16.56 8.88 -0.75
CA ALA A 211 17.15 8.65 0.58
C ALA A 211 17.73 7.23 0.74
N CYS A 212 17.06 6.23 0.18
CA CYS A 212 17.48 4.83 0.18
C CYS A 212 16.93 4.08 -1.05
N PRO A 213 17.35 4.44 -2.27
CA PRO A 213 16.77 3.91 -3.50
C PRO A 213 16.75 2.38 -3.54
N GLY A 214 15.69 1.81 -4.12
CA GLY A 214 15.52 0.35 -4.24
C GLY A 214 15.04 -0.33 -2.96
N THR A 215 14.56 0.39 -1.97
CA THR A 215 14.07 -0.19 -0.69
C THR A 215 12.99 -1.24 -0.92
N ILE A 216 11.97 -0.94 -1.72
CA ILE A 216 10.88 -1.90 -1.99
C ILE A 216 11.41 -3.11 -2.78
N GLY A 217 12.30 -2.88 -3.75
CA GLY A 217 12.94 -3.95 -4.51
C GLY A 217 13.70 -4.92 -3.60
N ARG A 218 14.54 -4.38 -2.69
CA ARG A 218 15.27 -5.21 -1.69
C ARG A 218 14.33 -5.95 -0.74
N LEU A 219 13.25 -5.31 -0.29
CA LEU A 219 12.22 -5.97 0.51
C LEU A 219 11.64 -7.17 -0.24
N ILE A 220 11.17 -6.98 -1.46
CA ILE A 220 10.57 -8.02 -2.30
C ILE A 220 11.59 -9.14 -2.59
N THR A 221 12.82 -8.78 -2.96
CA THR A 221 13.91 -9.72 -3.19
C THR A 221 14.20 -10.57 -1.95
N SER A 222 14.15 -9.97 -0.77
CA SER A 222 14.36 -10.72 0.48
C SER A 222 13.35 -11.84 0.68
N TYR A 223 12.11 -11.64 0.24
CA TYR A 223 11.07 -12.67 0.26
C TYR A 223 11.27 -13.72 -0.84
N ARG A 224 11.62 -13.29 -2.06
CA ARG A 224 11.88 -14.22 -3.17
C ARG A 224 13.06 -15.16 -2.86
N ARG A 225 14.07 -14.67 -2.15
CA ARG A 225 15.26 -15.44 -1.78
C ARG A 225 15.06 -16.35 -0.57
N GLY A 226 14.02 -16.16 0.20
CA GLY A 226 13.67 -17.07 1.29
C GLY A 226 12.64 -16.51 2.25
N PHE A 227 11.64 -17.29 2.50
CA PHE A 227 10.63 -17.03 3.51
C PHE A 227 10.22 -18.31 4.22
N ASP A 228 10.41 -18.32 5.53
CA ASP A 228 10.06 -19.46 6.38
C ASP A 228 8.57 -19.43 6.73
N THR A 229 7.77 -20.16 5.95
CA THR A 229 6.32 -20.23 6.13
C THR A 229 5.90 -20.94 7.42
N ALA A 230 6.73 -21.82 7.96
CA ALA A 230 6.45 -22.51 9.22
C ALA A 230 6.63 -21.56 10.41
N LYS A 231 7.67 -20.73 10.37
CA LYS A 231 7.93 -19.72 11.39
C LYS A 231 6.92 -18.58 11.36
N PHE A 232 6.58 -18.09 10.16
CA PHE A 232 5.68 -16.94 9.96
C PHE A 232 4.30 -17.40 9.47
N ASN A 233 3.70 -18.32 10.21
CA ASN A 233 2.47 -19.02 9.86
C ASN A 233 1.17 -18.25 10.16
N THR A 234 1.26 -17.06 10.75
CA THR A 234 0.08 -16.20 11.05
C THR A 234 0.21 -14.83 10.42
N ASN A 235 -0.92 -14.15 10.17
CA ASN A 235 -0.93 -12.81 9.56
C ASN A 235 -0.12 -11.80 10.40
N GLY A 236 -0.26 -11.84 11.73
CA GLY A 236 0.51 -10.95 12.62
C GLY A 236 2.01 -11.19 12.52
N LYS A 237 2.45 -12.44 12.51
CA LYS A 237 3.88 -12.79 12.33
C LYS A 237 4.41 -12.34 10.96
N GLN A 238 3.60 -12.47 9.89
CA GLN A 238 3.98 -11.99 8.56
C GLN A 238 4.12 -10.47 8.54
N GLN A 239 3.20 -9.74 9.18
CA GLN A 239 3.29 -8.29 9.27
C GLN A 239 4.51 -7.83 10.07
N VAL A 240 4.82 -8.46 11.20
CA VAL A 240 6.00 -8.13 12.00
C VAL A 240 7.29 -8.43 11.23
N GLU A 241 7.35 -9.58 10.54
CA GLU A 241 8.48 -9.90 9.68
C GLU A 241 8.64 -8.94 8.51
N MET A 242 7.53 -8.46 7.93
CA MET A 242 7.56 -7.42 6.90
C MET A 242 8.19 -6.13 7.42
N MET A 243 7.80 -5.66 8.60
CA MET A 243 8.37 -4.46 9.20
C MET A 243 9.88 -4.61 9.48
N LYS A 244 10.29 -5.77 9.95
CA LYS A 244 11.71 -6.10 10.15
C LYS A 244 12.49 -6.03 8.84
N ARG A 245 12.03 -6.74 7.80
CA ARG A 245 12.68 -6.75 6.48
C ARG A 245 12.67 -5.37 5.82
N LEU A 246 11.65 -4.58 6.07
CA LEU A 246 11.56 -3.22 5.54
C LEU A 246 12.62 -2.31 6.17
N CYS A 247 12.87 -2.42 7.49
CA CYS A 247 13.98 -1.73 8.14
C CYS A 247 15.35 -2.18 7.56
N ASP A 248 15.55 -3.49 7.39
CA ASP A 248 16.78 -4.03 6.80
C ASP A 248 16.96 -3.55 5.34
N ALA A 249 15.89 -3.56 4.55
CA ALA A 249 15.92 -3.11 3.16
C ALA A 249 16.19 -1.61 3.02
N ALA A 250 15.67 -0.80 3.93
CA ALA A 250 15.92 0.63 3.95
C ALA A 250 17.30 0.97 4.54
N GLY A 251 17.82 0.17 5.46
CA GLY A 251 18.98 0.51 6.28
C GLY A 251 18.68 1.60 7.29
N TYR A 252 17.41 1.73 7.72
CA TYR A 252 16.92 2.73 8.64
C TYR A 252 16.03 2.11 9.72
N ASN A 253 16.05 2.69 10.93
CA ASN A 253 15.06 2.40 11.94
C ASN A 253 13.73 3.07 11.58
N LEU A 254 12.88 2.34 10.85
CA LEU A 254 11.56 2.82 10.44
C LEU A 254 10.49 2.67 11.53
N LEU A 255 10.80 2.09 12.70
CA LEU A 255 9.80 1.81 13.73
C LEU A 255 9.03 3.05 14.22
N PRO A 256 9.67 4.22 14.45
CA PRO A 256 8.92 5.43 14.80
C PRO A 256 7.87 5.81 13.75
N PHE A 257 8.23 5.73 12.48
CA PHE A 257 7.31 5.95 11.36
C PHE A 257 6.19 4.90 11.31
N LEU A 258 6.54 3.60 11.37
CA LEU A 258 5.58 2.49 11.31
C LEU A 258 4.61 2.49 12.50
N THR A 259 5.07 2.93 13.67
CA THR A 259 4.22 3.10 14.85
C THR A 259 3.18 4.21 14.64
N LYS A 260 3.60 5.36 14.11
CA LYS A 260 2.68 6.45 13.76
C LYS A 260 1.71 6.04 12.66
N ALA A 261 2.18 5.31 11.66
CA ALA A 261 1.34 4.77 10.60
C ALA A 261 0.34 3.69 11.07
N GLY A 262 0.50 3.20 12.31
CA GLY A 262 -0.37 2.19 12.90
C GLY A 262 0.01 0.73 12.61
N LEU A 263 1.10 0.50 11.87
CA LEU A 263 1.57 -0.85 11.55
C LEU A 263 2.20 -1.55 12.75
N ALA A 264 3.05 -0.85 13.51
CA ALA A 264 3.70 -1.36 14.70
C ALA A 264 2.86 -1.08 15.97
N ARG A 265 1.67 -1.68 16.02
CA ARG A 265 0.75 -1.58 17.17
C ARG A 265 0.15 -2.92 17.50
N PRO A 266 -0.06 -3.23 18.80
CA PRO A 266 -0.76 -4.43 19.20
C PRO A 266 -2.19 -4.44 18.63
N ILE A 267 -2.61 -5.62 18.16
CA ILE A 267 -3.96 -5.83 17.65
C ILE A 267 -4.36 -7.29 17.82
N LYS A 268 -5.65 -7.53 18.06
CA LYS A 268 -6.32 -8.83 17.93
C LYS A 268 -7.65 -8.61 17.23
N GLN A 269 -7.67 -8.80 15.92
CA GLN A 269 -8.84 -8.54 15.09
C GLN A 269 -8.99 -9.60 14.02
N TYR A 270 -10.22 -10.08 13.81
CA TYR A 270 -10.57 -10.81 12.60
C TYR A 270 -10.84 -9.81 11.50
N VAL A 271 -10.04 -9.83 10.46
CA VAL A 271 -10.14 -8.91 9.32
C VAL A 271 -10.69 -9.64 8.12
N GLU A 272 -11.45 -8.92 7.31
CA GLU A 272 -12.00 -9.40 6.05
C GLU A 272 -11.39 -8.58 4.90
N ASP A 273 -11.13 -9.28 3.87
CA ASP A 273 -10.72 -8.84 2.56
C ASP A 273 -11.18 -9.96 1.62
N TYR A 274 -10.69 -10.09 0.42
CA TYR A 274 -10.90 -11.29 -0.39
C TYR A 274 -10.38 -12.57 0.30
N SER A 275 -9.52 -12.41 1.29
CA SER A 275 -9.17 -13.45 2.26
C SER A 275 -9.45 -12.96 3.68
N ALA A 276 -10.09 -13.79 4.50
CA ALA A 276 -10.41 -13.45 5.88
C ALA A 276 -9.50 -14.20 6.86
N GLY A 277 -9.17 -13.57 7.99
CA GLY A 277 -8.35 -14.21 9.01
C GLY A 277 -8.06 -13.32 10.22
N TRP A 278 -7.53 -13.96 11.25
CA TRP A 278 -7.08 -13.26 12.44
C TRP A 278 -5.77 -12.52 12.17
N ASN A 279 -5.72 -11.27 12.55
CA ASN A 279 -4.50 -10.50 12.67
C ASN A 279 -4.23 -10.27 14.17
N ILE A 280 -3.18 -10.91 14.67
CA ILE A 280 -2.79 -10.86 16.10
C ILE A 280 -1.34 -10.42 16.16
N ILE A 281 -1.11 -9.22 16.69
CA ILE A 281 0.22 -8.70 17.00
C ILE A 281 0.21 -8.38 18.50
N THR A 282 1.07 -9.06 19.23
CA THR A 282 1.22 -8.84 20.68
C THR A 282 2.29 -7.79 20.96
N GLN A 283 2.28 -7.23 22.15
CA GLN A 283 3.35 -6.32 22.57
C GLN A 283 4.71 -7.05 22.58
N ALA A 284 4.75 -8.30 23.02
CA ALA A 284 5.99 -9.08 23.00
C ALA A 284 6.61 -9.21 21.61
N MET A 285 5.80 -9.44 20.57
CA MET A 285 6.29 -9.46 19.18
C MET A 285 6.88 -8.11 18.74
N LEU A 286 6.30 -7.00 19.20
CA LEU A 286 6.82 -5.66 18.91
C LEU A 286 8.08 -5.33 19.72
N ASP A 287 8.18 -5.82 20.95
CA ASP A 287 9.37 -5.67 21.77
C ASP A 287 10.56 -6.43 21.17
N GLU A 288 10.34 -7.65 20.69
CA GLU A 288 11.34 -8.42 19.95
C GLU A 288 11.78 -7.72 18.65
N LEU A 289 10.84 -7.16 17.90
CA LEU A 289 11.13 -6.38 16.70
C LEU A 289 11.96 -5.14 17.04
N THR A 290 11.60 -4.42 18.10
CA THR A 290 12.32 -3.24 18.57
C THR A 290 13.75 -3.59 18.96
N ALA A 291 13.93 -4.61 19.78
CA ALA A 291 15.26 -5.09 20.17
C ALA A 291 16.12 -5.49 18.96
N TYR A 292 15.50 -6.14 17.95
CA TYR A 292 16.20 -6.48 16.73
C TYR A 292 16.69 -5.25 15.96
N VAL A 293 15.81 -4.25 15.76
CA VAL A 293 16.15 -3.05 15.00
C VAL A 293 17.17 -2.17 15.74
N GLU A 294 17.04 -2.04 17.05
CA GLU A 294 18.00 -1.32 17.90
C GLU A 294 19.40 -1.94 17.82
N ALA A 295 19.49 -3.27 17.85
CA ALA A 295 20.77 -3.99 17.73
C ALA A 295 21.48 -3.73 16.38
N LYS A 296 20.75 -3.27 15.34
CA LYS A 296 21.33 -2.92 14.04
C LYS A 296 21.98 -1.53 14.03
N ASN A 297 21.66 -0.67 14.99
CA ASN A 297 22.11 0.72 15.03
C ASN A 297 21.77 1.50 13.74
N TYR A 298 20.63 1.22 13.13
CA TYR A 298 20.17 1.95 11.98
C TYR A 298 19.81 3.40 12.34
N PRO A 299 20.16 4.39 11.50
CA PRO A 299 19.70 5.76 11.71
C PRO A 299 18.19 5.85 11.60
N GLU A 300 17.56 6.80 12.28
CA GLU A 300 16.16 7.12 12.12
C GLU A 300 15.94 8.03 10.89
N PRO A 301 14.84 7.85 10.14
CA PRO A 301 14.46 8.81 9.13
C PRO A 301 13.97 10.11 9.78
N PRO A 302 13.96 11.23 9.04
CA PRO A 302 13.34 12.46 9.55
C PRO A 302 11.87 12.24 9.91
N ALA A 303 11.38 12.78 10.99
CA ALA A 303 9.98 12.69 11.40
C ALA A 303 9.02 13.23 10.33
N ALA A 304 9.50 14.10 9.45
CA ALA A 304 8.80 14.60 8.26
C ALA A 304 8.33 13.49 7.32
N LEU A 305 8.95 12.29 7.35
CA LEU A 305 8.52 11.13 6.56
C LEU A 305 7.03 10.80 6.74
N ASN A 306 6.47 11.05 7.92
CA ASN A 306 5.04 10.84 8.18
C ASN A 306 4.10 11.74 7.35
N TYR A 307 4.65 12.77 6.70
CA TYR A 307 3.87 13.82 6.02
C TYR A 307 4.18 13.91 4.53
N ILE A 308 5.12 13.11 4.01
CA ILE A 308 5.46 13.09 2.58
C ILE A 308 4.28 12.57 1.75
N ASN A 309 4.07 13.19 0.60
CA ASN A 309 3.03 12.82 -0.37
C ASN A 309 3.47 13.20 -1.80
N ALA A 310 2.66 12.85 -2.80
CA ALA A 310 2.98 13.09 -4.21
C ALA A 310 3.12 14.58 -4.59
N TYR A 311 2.62 15.50 -3.76
CA TYR A 311 2.69 16.94 -4.04
C TYR A 311 3.84 17.65 -3.34
N ASN A 312 4.37 17.07 -2.25
CA ASN A 312 5.37 17.74 -1.42
C ASN A 312 6.74 17.03 -1.38
N TRP A 313 6.90 15.89 -2.04
CA TRP A 313 8.17 15.15 -1.99
C TRP A 313 9.39 15.95 -2.47
N THR A 314 9.21 16.89 -3.41
CA THR A 314 10.28 17.79 -3.82
C THR A 314 10.69 18.72 -2.69
N ARG A 315 9.74 19.26 -1.93
CA ARG A 315 10.02 20.06 -0.73
C ARG A 315 10.72 19.23 0.33
N PHE A 316 10.30 17.99 0.48
CA PHE A 316 10.95 17.04 1.39
C PHE A 316 12.41 16.82 0.97
N ARG A 317 12.67 16.54 -0.30
CA ARG A 317 14.02 16.41 -0.86
C ARG A 317 14.89 17.66 -0.58
N ASP A 318 14.31 18.82 -0.81
CA ASP A 318 15.02 20.11 -0.69
C ASP A 318 15.04 20.65 0.74
N ARG A 319 14.49 19.89 1.71
CA ARG A 319 14.35 20.25 3.14
C ARG A 319 13.69 21.61 3.36
N THR A 320 12.76 21.97 2.49
CA THR A 320 11.95 23.18 2.66
C THR A 320 10.70 22.88 3.49
N PRO A 321 10.12 23.87 4.20
CA PRO A 321 8.95 23.63 5.04
C PRO A 321 7.82 22.94 4.28
N LEU A 322 7.31 21.85 4.83
CA LEU A 322 6.09 21.21 4.37
C LEU A 322 4.90 22.08 4.83
N THR A 323 3.95 22.28 3.96
CA THR A 323 2.75 23.06 4.25
C THR A 323 1.50 22.18 4.06
N ASP A 324 0.44 22.51 4.78
CA ASP A 324 -0.85 21.83 4.64
C ASP A 324 -1.40 21.89 3.20
N ALA A 325 -0.99 22.89 2.42
CA ALA A 325 -1.39 23.04 1.02
C ALA A 325 -0.90 21.91 0.09
N GLY A 326 0.06 21.12 0.53
CA GLY A 326 0.53 19.93 -0.19
C GLY A 326 -0.24 18.64 0.16
N LEU A 327 -1.11 18.69 1.15
CA LEU A 327 -1.90 17.55 1.59
C LEU A 327 -3.22 17.51 0.82
N GLY A 328 -3.35 16.58 -0.10
CA GLY A 328 -4.58 16.28 -0.82
C GLY A 328 -5.12 17.41 -1.71
N LYS A 329 -4.91 17.30 -3.01
CA LYS A 329 -5.52 18.20 -3.98
C LYS A 329 -7.03 17.97 -4.00
N GLY A 330 -7.77 18.97 -3.51
CA GLY A 330 -9.20 18.90 -3.42
C GLY A 330 -9.74 18.39 -2.10
N CYS A 331 -8.90 18.27 -1.07
CA CYS A 331 -9.37 18.13 0.28
C CYS A 331 -10.14 19.39 0.69
N SER A 332 -11.42 19.22 1.00
CA SER A 332 -12.31 20.28 1.48
C SER A 332 -12.37 20.35 3.01
N ALA A 333 -11.55 19.54 3.71
CA ALA A 333 -11.53 19.58 5.17
C ALA A 333 -11.16 20.97 5.68
N PRO A 334 -11.90 21.53 6.65
CA PRO A 334 -11.51 22.76 7.31
C PRO A 334 -10.07 22.67 7.83
N ALA A 335 -9.32 23.76 7.75
CA ALA A 335 -7.92 23.79 8.21
C ALA A 335 -7.76 23.35 9.68
N SER A 336 -8.82 23.52 10.49
CA SER A 336 -8.87 23.05 11.89
C SER A 336 -8.88 21.54 12.04
N ASN A 337 -9.31 20.80 11.01
CA ASN A 337 -9.41 19.34 11.02
C ASN A 337 -8.25 18.65 10.29
N ARG A 338 -7.33 19.42 9.71
CA ARG A 338 -6.14 18.87 9.05
C ARG A 338 -5.04 18.62 10.06
N VAL A 339 -4.33 17.53 9.85
CA VAL A 339 -3.08 17.33 10.58
C VAL A 339 -2.08 18.40 10.11
N ARG A 340 -1.67 19.26 11.03
CA ARG A 340 -0.66 20.29 10.73
C ARG A 340 0.71 19.64 10.71
N VAL A 341 1.49 20.01 9.72
CA VAL A 341 2.89 19.64 9.66
C VAL A 341 3.68 20.63 10.53
N ASP A 342 4.31 20.10 11.55
CA ASP A 342 5.29 20.88 12.32
C ASP A 342 6.57 21.03 11.48
N ASN A 343 6.96 22.26 11.18
CA ASN A 343 8.18 22.54 10.41
C ASN A 343 9.47 22.21 11.16
N ASN A 344 9.39 21.79 12.41
CA ASN A 344 10.55 21.32 13.20
C ASN A 344 10.81 19.81 13.09
N VAL A 345 10.16 19.11 12.15
CA VAL A 345 10.28 17.65 11.99
C VAL A 345 11.48 17.19 11.16
N TRP A 346 12.35 18.10 10.75
CA TRP A 346 13.58 17.76 9.99
C TRP A 346 14.70 17.18 10.85
#